data_8196d8ec0ecbbce50f1baee2ea180951
#
_entry.id   8196d8ec0ecbbce50f1baee2ea180951
#
_cell.length_a   1.000
_cell.length_b   1.000
_cell.length_c   1.000
_cell.angle_alpha   90.00
_cell.angle_beta   90.00
_cell.angle_gamma   90.00
#
_symmetry.space_group_name_H-M   'P 1'
#
loop_
_entity.id
_entity.type
_entity.pdbx_description
1 polymer ?
#
loop_
_entity_poly.entity_id
_entity_poly.type
_entity_poly.pdbx_seq_one_letter_code
_entity_poly.pdbx_strand_id
1 'polypeptide(L)' 'YGVGSLLMDGLLEDAKNAGFLTAHLHAQVSSIPFYSNLGFSQTDDPEFEEAGIPHRMMERKL' A
#
# COMPACT_ATOMS: atom_id res chain seq x y z
N TYR A 1 0.96 -3.53 -15.29
CA TYR A 1 1.91 -4.06 -14.31
C TYR A 1 3.08 -3.15 -14.05
N GLY A 2 4.02 -3.09 -15.00
CA GLY A 2 5.23 -2.31 -14.82
C GLY A 2 4.96 -0.83 -14.64
N VAL A 3 3.99 -0.30 -15.36
CA VAL A 3 3.62 1.12 -15.25
C VAL A 3 3.06 1.43 -13.86
N GLY A 4 2.21 0.57 -13.31
CA GLY A 4 1.68 0.76 -11.97
C GLY A 4 2.75 0.73 -10.90
N SER A 5 3.71 -0.20 -11.01
CA SER A 5 4.84 -0.31 -10.09
C SER A 5 5.74 0.91 -10.15
N LEU A 6 6.03 1.41 -11.36
CA LEU A 6 6.86 2.60 -11.54
C LEU A 6 6.21 3.85 -10.94
N LEU A 7 4.89 4.01 -11.11
CA LEU A 7 4.16 5.13 -10.51
C LEU A 7 4.19 5.04 -8.98
N MET A 8 4.00 3.85 -8.43
CA MET A 8 4.06 3.66 -6.99
C MET A 8 5.45 3.97 -6.44
N ASP A 9 6.51 3.50 -7.11
CA ASP A 9 7.88 3.78 -6.70
C ASP A 9 8.17 5.27 -6.72
N GLY A 10 7.69 6.00 -7.72
CA GLY A 10 7.83 7.45 -7.79
C GLY A 10 7.14 8.17 -6.65
N LEU A 11 5.92 7.76 -6.31
CA LEU A 11 5.18 8.34 -5.20
C LEU A 11 5.87 8.08 -3.87
N LEU A 12 6.38 6.88 -3.65
CA LEU A 12 7.09 6.52 -2.43
C LEU A 12 8.40 7.30 -2.30
N GLU A 13 9.12 7.48 -3.39
CA GLU A 13 10.35 8.26 -3.41
C GLU A 13 10.06 9.73 -3.05
N ASP A 14 9.03 10.31 -3.64
CA ASP A 14 8.63 11.68 -3.35
C ASP A 14 8.21 11.84 -1.88
N ALA A 15 7.47 10.90 -1.35
CA ALA A 15 7.05 10.92 0.05
C ALA A 15 8.26 10.83 0.98
N LYS A 16 9.22 9.98 0.69
CA LYS A 16 10.45 9.86 1.46
C LYS A 16 11.24 11.16 1.44
N ASN A 17 11.39 11.77 0.27
CA ASN A 17 12.11 13.03 0.11
C ASN A 17 11.40 14.18 0.83
N ALA A 18 10.08 14.11 0.98
CA ALA A 18 9.31 15.11 1.73
C ALA A 18 9.35 14.88 3.25
N GLY A 19 10.04 13.84 3.73
CA GLY A 19 10.22 13.58 5.15
C GLY A 19 9.20 12.64 5.78
N PHE A 20 8.34 12.02 4.99
CA PHE A 20 7.42 11.01 5.51
C PHE A 20 8.16 9.73 5.86
N LEU A 21 7.77 9.10 6.97
CA LEU A 21 8.43 7.88 7.47
C LEU A 21 7.73 6.61 7.05
N THR A 22 6.43 6.67 6.77
CA THR A 22 5.60 5.50 6.49
C THR A 22 4.53 5.87 5.47
N ALA A 23 4.26 4.96 4.55
CA ALA A 23 3.13 5.06 3.62
C ALA A 23 2.07 4.04 4.01
N HIS A 24 0.80 4.45 3.95
CA HIS A 24 -0.36 3.59 4.24
C HIS A 24 -1.29 3.57 3.04
N LEU A 25 -1.98 2.46 2.86
CA LEU A 25 -3.02 2.34 1.84
C LEU A 25 -4.10 1.36 2.28
N HIS A 26 -5.27 1.46 1.64
CA HIS A 26 -6.35 0.50 1.79
C HIS A 26 -6.29 -0.46 0.61
N ALA A 27 -5.89 -1.70 0.86
CA ALA A 27 -5.73 -2.69 -0.20
C ALA A 27 -6.95 -3.62 -0.23
N GLN A 28 -7.53 -3.82 -1.41
CA GLN A 28 -8.49 -4.90 -1.58
C GLN A 28 -7.81 -6.21 -1.24
N VAL A 29 -8.51 -7.11 -0.55
CA VAL A 29 -7.93 -8.40 -0.12
C VAL A 29 -7.32 -9.15 -1.30
N SER A 30 -7.97 -9.10 -2.46
CA SER A 30 -7.45 -9.73 -3.68
C SER A 30 -6.17 -9.10 -4.22
N SER A 31 -5.84 -7.89 -3.80
CA SER A 31 -4.65 -7.15 -4.26
C SER A 31 -3.50 -7.19 -3.26
N ILE A 32 -3.67 -7.83 -2.10
CA ILE A 32 -2.64 -7.92 -1.08
C ILE A 32 -1.32 -8.48 -1.63
N PRO A 33 -1.31 -9.57 -2.43
CA PRO A 33 -0.05 -10.08 -2.96
C PRO A 33 0.69 -9.06 -3.82
N PHE A 34 -0.03 -8.25 -4.59
CA PHE A 34 0.56 -7.19 -5.41
C PHE A 34 1.29 -6.17 -4.53
N TYR A 35 0.63 -5.67 -3.49
CA TYR A 35 1.25 -4.69 -2.61
C TYR A 35 2.34 -5.29 -1.74
N SER A 36 2.21 -6.56 -1.35
CA SER A 36 3.26 -7.26 -0.61
C SER A 36 4.55 -7.32 -1.42
N ASN A 37 4.46 -7.53 -2.72
CA ASN A 37 5.63 -7.52 -3.61
C ASN A 37 6.28 -6.13 -3.71
N LEU A 38 5.54 -5.07 -3.40
CA LEU A 38 6.04 -3.71 -3.37
C LEU A 38 6.59 -3.31 -2.00
N GLY A 39 6.67 -4.25 -1.06
CA GLY A 39 7.22 -4.00 0.26
C GLY A 39 6.20 -3.59 1.32
N PHE A 40 4.91 -3.60 0.99
CA PHE A 40 3.87 -3.30 1.96
C PHE A 40 3.55 -4.52 2.81
N SER A 41 3.20 -4.28 4.07
CA SER A 41 2.78 -5.32 5.02
C SER A 41 1.40 -4.99 5.56
N GLN A 42 0.62 -6.01 5.88
CA GLN A 42 -0.67 -5.82 6.53
C GLN A 42 -0.44 -5.31 7.96
N THR A 43 -1.27 -4.34 8.38
CA THR A 43 -1.25 -3.84 9.75
C THR A 43 -2.08 -4.76 10.65
N ASP A 44 -2.09 -4.48 11.97
CA ASP A 44 -2.91 -5.22 12.92
C ASP A 44 -4.38 -4.81 12.90
N ASP A 45 -4.73 -3.81 12.07
CA ASP A 45 -6.11 -3.36 11.95
C ASP A 45 -6.99 -4.47 11.37
N PRO A 46 -8.26 -4.58 11.80
CA PRO A 46 -9.14 -5.60 11.28
C PRO A 46 -9.52 -5.33 9.82
N GLU A 47 -9.87 -6.40 9.11
CA GLU A 47 -10.43 -6.28 7.77
C GLU A 47 -11.70 -5.42 7.81
N PHE A 48 -11.90 -4.61 6.80
CA PHE A 48 -13.06 -3.73 6.70
C PHE A 48 -13.61 -3.74 5.28
N GLU A 49 -14.86 -3.31 5.12
CA GLU A 49 -15.47 -3.18 3.82
C GLU A 49 -15.42 -1.74 3.33
N GLU A 50 -15.13 -1.57 2.05
CA GLU A 50 -15.15 -0.28 1.39
C GLU A 50 -15.80 -0.50 0.03
N ALA A 51 -16.90 0.22 -0.22
CA ALA A 51 -17.73 0.02 -1.41
C ALA A 51 -18.21 -1.44 -1.57
N GLY A 52 -18.47 -2.13 -0.48
CA GLY A 52 -18.92 -3.53 -0.49
C GLY A 52 -17.84 -4.55 -0.78
N ILE A 53 -16.57 -4.13 -0.82
CA ILE A 53 -15.42 -5.00 -1.12
C ILE A 53 -14.54 -5.08 0.12
N PRO A 54 -14.10 -6.29 0.53
CA PRO A 54 -13.21 -6.41 1.69
C PRO A 54 -11.84 -5.79 1.41
N HIS A 55 -11.37 -5.01 2.37
CA HIS A 55 -10.09 -4.32 2.33
C HIS A 55 -9.31 -4.57 3.60
N ARG A 56 -7.98 -4.38 3.51
CA ARG A 56 -7.10 -4.36 4.67
C ARG A 56 -6.16 -3.17 4.58
N MET A 57 -5.84 -2.59 5.73
CA MET A 57 -4.82 -1.54 5.80
C MET A 57 -3.44 -2.17 5.59
N MET A 58 -2.64 -1.56 4.75
CA MET A 58 -1.25 -1.96 4.55
C MET A 58 -0.33 -0.78 4.74
N GLU A 59 0.91 -1.04 5.14
CA GLU A 59 1.91 -0.01 5.37
C GLU A 59 3.27 -0.43 4.83
N ARG A 60 4.08 0.57 4.53
CA ARG A 60 5.48 0.39 4.15
C ARG A 60 6.30 1.52 4.76
N LYS A 61 7.40 1.18 5.41
CA LYS A 61 8.38 2.16 5.89
C LYS A 61 9.19 2.70 4.71
N LEU A 62 9.35 3.99 4.69
CA LEU A 62 10.04 4.70 3.61
C LEU A 62 11.53 4.91 3.86
#